data_5fb088ba30c41c09535bc5a2f18ccaff
#
_entry.id   5fb088ba30c41c09535bc5a2f18ccaff
#
_cell.length_a   1.000
_cell.length_b   1.000
_cell.length_c   1.000
_cell.angle_alpha   90.00
_cell.angle_beta   90.00
_cell.angle_gamma   90.00
#
_symmetry.space_group_name_H-M   'P 1'
#
loop_
_entity.id
_entity.type
_entity.pdbx_description
1 polymer ?
#
loop_
_entity_poly.entity_id
_entity_poly.type
_entity_poly.pdbx_seq_one_letter_code
_entity_poly.pdbx_strand_id
1 'polypeptide(L)'
;MVFCSFFLGGEKMNYSIFDVDGTILDSMKVWNTLASQYVQNLGMVPKKNLDEIVSDMSLEQSATYLKKHYGINKSEEQIISEVLNLISDFYKYEVKLMPGFKDFISHYDSVNVIGTSCDEKLVKIALNRLGVLNNFEDIITCSKVNKSKDDPNFYLACAQVLKQRPEDIVVFEDADYCIDVARKIGFKVIKIKDWRDLNEKCINNCGK
;
A
#
# COMPACT_ATOMS: atom_id res chain seq x y z
N MET A 1 24.81 9.00 -19.70
CA MET A 1 23.76 8.63 -18.72
C MET A 1 24.47 8.21 -17.45
N VAL A 2 24.44 9.08 -16.41
CA VAL A 2 25.15 8.81 -15.14
C VAL A 2 24.24 7.93 -14.31
N PHE A 3 24.65 6.69 -14.09
CA PHE A 3 23.99 5.78 -13.14
C PHE A 3 24.20 6.32 -11.73
N CYS A 4 23.15 6.84 -11.10
CA CYS A 4 23.18 7.25 -9.71
C CYS A 4 22.89 6.04 -8.83
N SER A 5 23.92 5.58 -8.12
CA SER A 5 23.73 4.78 -6.92
C SER A 5 23.13 5.70 -5.85
N PHE A 6 21.94 5.38 -5.36
CA PHE A 6 21.28 6.19 -4.35
C PHE A 6 22.00 6.05 -3.01
N PHE A 7 22.60 7.13 -2.52
CA PHE A 7 23.19 7.22 -1.18
C PHE A 7 22.39 8.20 -0.33
N LEU A 8 21.97 7.80 0.85
CA LEU A 8 21.47 8.68 1.90
C LEU A 8 22.60 8.94 2.90
N GLY A 9 23.06 10.19 2.98
CA GLY A 9 24.03 10.58 4.00
C GLY A 9 25.34 9.79 4.02
N GLY A 10 25.79 9.24 2.87
CA GLY A 10 26.99 8.44 2.76
C GLY A 10 26.82 6.94 3.03
N GLU A 11 25.65 6.49 3.52
CA GLU A 11 25.34 5.07 3.70
C GLU A 11 24.35 4.61 2.62
N LYS A 12 24.62 3.44 2.02
CA LYS A 12 23.75 2.79 1.03
C LYS A 12 22.46 2.36 1.73
N MET A 13 21.28 2.82 1.26
CA MET A 13 20.00 2.28 1.71
C MET A 13 19.84 0.86 1.15
N ASN A 14 19.75 -0.10 2.04
CA ASN A 14 19.69 -1.51 1.65
C ASN A 14 18.31 -2.15 1.88
N TYR A 15 17.35 -1.45 2.53
CA TYR A 15 16.08 -2.05 2.95
C TYR A 15 14.91 -1.09 2.78
N SER A 16 13.84 -1.59 2.19
CA SER A 16 12.66 -0.74 1.95
C SER A 16 11.35 -1.49 2.09
N ILE A 17 10.33 -0.76 2.53
CA ILE A 17 8.94 -1.18 2.55
C ILE A 17 8.18 -0.31 1.57
N PHE A 18 7.44 -0.92 0.67
CA PHE A 18 6.61 -0.23 -0.32
C PHE A 18 5.15 -0.49 -0.05
N ASP A 19 4.36 0.56 0.07
CA ASP A 19 2.93 0.45 -0.13
C ASP A 19 2.59 0.16 -1.58
N VAL A 20 1.34 -0.25 -1.85
CA VAL A 20 0.91 -0.66 -3.19
C VAL A 20 -0.03 0.35 -3.84
N ASP A 21 -1.18 0.60 -3.21
CA ASP A 21 -2.29 1.33 -3.83
C ASP A 21 -2.12 2.83 -3.64
N GLY A 22 -1.90 3.56 -4.75
CA GLY A 22 -1.51 4.97 -4.70
C GLY A 22 0.00 5.18 -4.67
N THR A 23 0.77 4.13 -4.36
CA THR A 23 2.24 4.16 -4.30
C THR A 23 2.86 3.44 -5.50
N ILE A 24 2.72 2.12 -5.62
CA ILE A 24 3.19 1.34 -6.78
C ILE A 24 2.18 1.37 -7.92
N LEU A 25 0.89 1.19 -7.59
CA LEU A 25 -0.22 1.06 -8.53
C LEU A 25 -1.09 2.33 -8.56
N ASP A 26 -1.46 2.77 -9.76
CA ASP A 26 -2.44 3.84 -10.00
C ASP A 26 -3.87 3.25 -9.84
N SER A 27 -4.23 2.93 -8.61
CA SER A 27 -5.47 2.22 -8.25
C SER A 27 -6.47 3.06 -7.44
N MET A 28 -6.06 4.22 -6.92
CA MET A 28 -6.87 5.00 -5.98
C MET A 28 -8.22 5.44 -6.54
N LYS A 29 -8.34 5.63 -7.86
CA LYS A 29 -9.64 5.95 -8.51
C LYS A 29 -10.70 4.86 -8.29
N VAL A 30 -10.28 3.59 -8.15
CA VAL A 30 -11.20 2.46 -7.89
C VAL A 30 -11.50 2.36 -6.41
N TRP A 31 -10.48 2.44 -5.57
CA TRP A 31 -10.63 2.40 -4.12
C TRP A 31 -11.53 3.51 -3.58
N ASN A 32 -11.39 4.74 -4.12
CA ASN A 32 -12.18 5.92 -3.70
C ASN A 32 -13.68 5.82 -4.00
N THR A 33 -14.17 4.76 -4.61
CA THR A 33 -15.60 4.55 -4.93
C THR A 33 -16.09 3.15 -4.58
N LEU A 34 -15.22 2.28 -4.10
CA LEU A 34 -15.47 0.86 -3.98
C LEU A 34 -16.57 0.52 -2.96
N ALA A 35 -16.52 1.15 -1.78
CA ALA A 35 -17.51 0.91 -0.73
C ALA A 35 -18.91 1.39 -1.16
N SER A 36 -18.99 2.56 -1.80
CA SER A 36 -20.25 3.07 -2.36
C SER A 36 -20.79 2.16 -3.45
N GLN A 37 -19.95 1.67 -4.35
CA GLN A 37 -20.36 0.72 -5.40
C GLN A 37 -20.86 -0.60 -4.79
N TYR A 38 -20.20 -1.12 -3.79
CA TYR A 38 -20.64 -2.34 -3.11
C TYR A 38 -22.02 -2.18 -2.49
N VAL A 39 -22.24 -1.09 -1.75
CA VAL A 39 -23.55 -0.78 -1.12
C VAL A 39 -24.64 -0.60 -2.18
N GLN A 40 -24.36 0.07 -3.29
CA GLN A 40 -25.30 0.23 -4.42
C GLN A 40 -25.63 -1.12 -5.07
N ASN A 41 -24.69 -2.01 -5.23
CA ASN A 41 -24.93 -3.36 -5.79
C ASN A 41 -25.83 -4.21 -4.88
N LEU A 42 -25.89 -3.90 -3.59
CA LEU A 42 -26.86 -4.50 -2.67
C LEU A 42 -28.25 -3.84 -2.73
N GLY A 43 -28.46 -2.87 -3.63
CA GLY A 43 -29.71 -2.13 -3.75
C GLY A 43 -29.93 -1.07 -2.66
N MET A 44 -28.88 -0.68 -1.95
CA MET A 44 -28.94 0.30 -0.88
C MET A 44 -28.36 1.65 -1.33
N VAL A 45 -28.72 2.72 -0.62
CA VAL A 45 -28.16 4.05 -0.87
C VAL A 45 -26.94 4.27 0.01
N PRO A 46 -25.75 4.51 -0.55
CA PRO A 46 -24.56 4.78 0.24
C PRO A 46 -24.71 6.12 0.97
N LYS A 47 -24.19 6.19 2.19
CA LYS A 47 -24.08 7.45 2.93
C LYS A 47 -23.14 8.40 2.19
N LYS A 48 -23.40 9.69 2.30
CA LYS A 48 -22.47 10.70 1.83
C LYS A 48 -21.10 10.47 2.50
N ASN A 49 -20.04 10.56 1.72
CA ASN A 49 -18.65 10.34 2.17
C ASN A 49 -18.36 8.92 2.72
N LEU A 50 -19.10 7.89 2.28
CA LEU A 50 -18.85 6.51 2.72
C LEU A 50 -17.42 6.07 2.42
N ASP A 51 -16.94 6.32 1.20
CA ASP A 51 -15.60 5.91 0.76
C ASP A 51 -14.50 6.62 1.55
N GLU A 52 -14.70 7.91 1.90
CA GLU A 52 -13.78 8.65 2.79
C GLU A 52 -13.76 8.07 4.22
N ILE A 53 -14.91 7.64 4.75
CA ILE A 53 -15.00 7.06 6.09
C ILE A 53 -14.23 5.75 6.20
N VAL A 54 -14.21 4.95 5.15
CA VAL A 54 -13.55 3.64 5.16
C VAL A 54 -12.13 3.65 4.58
N SER A 55 -11.66 4.78 4.06
CA SER A 55 -10.38 4.89 3.36
C SER A 55 -9.16 4.46 4.19
N ASP A 56 -9.21 4.74 5.51
CA ASP A 56 -8.11 4.45 6.43
C ASP A 56 -8.27 3.10 7.15
N MET A 57 -9.34 2.35 6.81
CA MET A 57 -9.66 1.06 7.42
C MET A 57 -9.03 -0.10 6.66
N SER A 58 -8.69 -1.17 7.39
CA SER A 58 -8.41 -2.46 6.75
C SER A 58 -9.67 -3.04 6.11
N LEU A 59 -9.51 -4.08 5.25
CA LEU A 59 -10.67 -4.77 4.66
C LEU A 59 -11.62 -5.32 5.72
N GLU A 60 -11.09 -5.86 6.82
CA GLU A 60 -11.85 -6.41 7.95
C GLU A 60 -12.61 -5.29 8.69
N GLN A 61 -11.93 -4.18 8.97
CA GLN A 61 -12.54 -3.02 9.61
C GLN A 61 -13.65 -2.42 8.73
N SER A 62 -13.40 -2.30 7.43
CA SER A 62 -14.40 -1.81 6.45
C SER A 62 -15.61 -2.75 6.36
N ALA A 63 -15.39 -4.08 6.33
CA ALA A 63 -16.47 -5.06 6.31
C ALA A 63 -17.32 -5.00 7.59
N THR A 64 -16.68 -4.89 8.76
CA THR A 64 -17.36 -4.69 10.05
C THR A 64 -18.18 -3.40 10.04
N TYR A 65 -17.62 -2.30 9.54
CA TYR A 65 -18.31 -1.01 9.42
C TYR A 65 -19.54 -1.14 8.51
N LEU A 66 -19.37 -1.69 7.30
CA LEU A 66 -20.45 -1.85 6.32
C LEU A 66 -21.57 -2.73 6.88
N LYS A 67 -21.23 -3.88 7.47
CA LYS A 67 -22.19 -4.79 8.11
C LYS A 67 -23.03 -4.09 9.16
N LYS A 68 -22.39 -3.35 10.07
CA LYS A 68 -23.05 -2.65 11.18
C LYS A 68 -23.94 -1.50 10.70
N HIS A 69 -23.46 -0.69 9.75
CA HIS A 69 -24.13 0.56 9.38
C HIS A 69 -25.18 0.40 8.29
N TYR A 70 -25.15 -0.72 7.54
CA TYR A 70 -26.14 -1.04 6.48
C TYR A 70 -26.98 -2.27 6.80
N GLY A 71 -26.78 -2.91 7.96
CA GLY A 71 -27.55 -4.10 8.34
C GLY A 71 -27.36 -5.29 7.40
N ILE A 72 -26.14 -5.44 6.85
CA ILE A 72 -25.86 -6.48 5.86
C ILE A 72 -25.85 -7.84 6.56
N ASN A 73 -26.76 -8.73 6.16
CA ASN A 73 -26.88 -10.09 6.71
C ASN A 73 -25.93 -11.06 5.99
N LYS A 74 -24.62 -10.80 6.09
CA LYS A 74 -23.53 -11.63 5.56
C LYS A 74 -22.40 -11.67 6.59
N SER A 75 -21.51 -12.66 6.51
CA SER A 75 -20.27 -12.63 7.31
C SER A 75 -19.31 -11.57 6.78
N GLU A 76 -18.34 -11.16 7.58
CA GLU A 76 -17.32 -10.20 7.17
C GLU A 76 -16.48 -10.75 6.02
N GLU A 77 -16.15 -12.03 6.04
CA GLU A 77 -15.43 -12.72 4.97
C GLU A 77 -16.22 -12.72 3.66
N GLN A 78 -17.54 -12.87 3.71
CA GLN A 78 -18.40 -12.78 2.54
C GLN A 78 -18.38 -11.36 1.96
N ILE A 79 -18.50 -10.33 2.81
CA ILE A 79 -18.42 -8.94 2.40
C ILE A 79 -17.08 -8.64 1.73
N ILE A 80 -15.97 -9.03 2.36
CA ILE A 80 -14.61 -8.85 1.82
C ILE A 80 -14.49 -9.55 0.46
N SER A 81 -14.93 -10.80 0.36
CA SER A 81 -14.86 -11.56 -0.90
C SER A 81 -15.65 -10.89 -2.02
N GLU A 82 -16.83 -10.37 -1.74
CA GLU A 82 -17.66 -9.67 -2.73
C GLU A 82 -17.04 -8.33 -3.14
N VAL A 83 -16.50 -7.55 -2.19
CA VAL A 83 -15.78 -6.30 -2.46
C VAL A 83 -14.56 -6.57 -3.33
N LEU A 84 -13.73 -7.57 -3.00
CA LEU A 84 -12.55 -7.93 -3.78
C LEU A 84 -12.91 -8.42 -5.18
N ASN A 85 -14.06 -9.10 -5.34
CA ASN A 85 -14.53 -9.52 -6.67
C ASN A 85 -14.86 -8.33 -7.57
N LEU A 86 -15.37 -7.21 -7.02
CA LEU A 86 -15.67 -6.00 -7.81
C LEU A 86 -14.41 -5.39 -8.46
N ILE A 87 -13.26 -5.51 -7.81
CA ILE A 87 -12.00 -4.93 -8.30
C ILE A 87 -11.07 -5.96 -8.95
N SER A 88 -11.43 -7.24 -8.89
CA SER A 88 -10.57 -8.33 -9.37
C SER A 88 -10.13 -8.16 -10.81
N ASP A 89 -11.06 -7.83 -11.70
CA ASP A 89 -10.76 -7.67 -13.13
C ASP A 89 -9.92 -6.43 -13.41
N PHE A 90 -10.13 -5.35 -12.64
CA PHE A 90 -9.27 -4.17 -12.72
C PHE A 90 -7.81 -4.51 -12.41
N TYR A 91 -7.52 -5.26 -11.34
CA TYR A 91 -6.16 -5.69 -11.01
C TYR A 91 -5.58 -6.67 -12.03
N LYS A 92 -6.41 -7.59 -12.54
CA LYS A 92 -5.98 -8.58 -13.54
C LYS A 92 -5.63 -7.96 -14.89
N TYR A 93 -6.38 -6.94 -15.34
CA TYR A 93 -6.33 -6.53 -16.74
C TYR A 93 -6.01 -5.05 -16.96
N GLU A 94 -6.35 -4.15 -16.03
CA GLU A 94 -6.38 -2.73 -16.30
C GLU A 94 -5.37 -1.89 -15.49
N VAL A 95 -5.19 -2.17 -14.19
CA VAL A 95 -4.36 -1.36 -13.31
C VAL A 95 -2.96 -1.15 -13.89
N LYS A 96 -2.43 0.05 -13.73
CA LYS A 96 -1.11 0.46 -14.23
C LYS A 96 -0.19 0.78 -13.07
N LEU A 97 1.11 0.78 -13.35
CA LEU A 97 2.09 1.33 -12.42
C LEU A 97 1.92 2.84 -12.32
N MET A 98 2.19 3.37 -11.14
CA MET A 98 2.38 4.82 -10.97
C MET A 98 3.46 5.33 -11.90
N PRO A 99 3.28 6.56 -12.47
CA PRO A 99 4.26 7.14 -13.39
C PRO A 99 5.67 7.18 -12.78
N GLY A 100 6.66 6.69 -13.53
CA GLY A 100 8.07 6.65 -13.12
C GLY A 100 8.48 5.47 -12.23
N PHE A 101 7.54 4.70 -11.65
CA PHE A 101 7.88 3.62 -10.73
C PHE A 101 8.76 2.54 -11.39
N LYS A 102 8.44 2.13 -12.62
CA LYS A 102 9.20 1.07 -13.31
C LYS A 102 10.67 1.46 -13.52
N ASP A 103 10.91 2.70 -13.87
CA ASP A 103 12.27 3.21 -14.05
C ASP A 103 12.99 3.28 -12.70
N PHE A 104 12.32 3.80 -11.67
CA PHE A 104 12.87 3.87 -10.32
C PHE A 104 13.29 2.48 -9.81
N ILE A 105 12.37 1.49 -9.78
CA ILE A 105 12.63 0.19 -9.17
C ILE A 105 13.71 -0.62 -9.92
N SER A 106 13.87 -0.38 -11.23
CA SER A 106 14.90 -1.06 -12.02
C SER A 106 16.33 -0.62 -11.70
N HIS A 107 16.49 0.54 -11.05
CA HIS A 107 17.79 1.11 -10.66
C HIS A 107 17.98 1.18 -9.13
N TYR A 108 16.95 0.82 -8.37
CA TYR A 108 16.96 0.94 -6.91
C TYR A 108 17.55 -0.32 -6.27
N ASP A 109 18.82 -0.23 -5.83
CA ASP A 109 19.57 -1.33 -5.22
C ASP A 109 19.25 -1.45 -3.72
N SER A 110 18.16 -2.17 -3.40
CA SER A 110 17.66 -2.36 -2.04
C SER A 110 16.95 -3.71 -1.92
N VAL A 111 16.96 -4.29 -0.73
CA VAL A 111 16.10 -5.42 -0.36
C VAL A 111 14.72 -4.86 -0.04
N ASN A 112 13.73 -5.22 -0.85
CA ASN A 112 12.42 -4.62 -0.80
C ASN A 112 11.36 -5.62 -0.35
N VAL A 113 10.42 -5.16 0.48
CA VAL A 113 9.18 -5.87 0.78
C VAL A 113 7.97 -4.97 0.50
N ILE A 114 6.84 -5.58 0.30
CA ILE A 114 5.56 -4.89 0.20
C ILE A 114 4.89 -4.89 1.57
N GLY A 115 4.33 -3.73 1.97
CA GLY A 115 3.46 -3.58 3.13
C GLY A 115 2.13 -2.96 2.71
N THR A 116 1.03 -3.73 2.66
CA THR A 116 -0.23 -3.29 2.05
C THR A 116 -1.47 -3.69 2.84
N SER A 117 -2.54 -2.91 2.68
CA SER A 117 -3.90 -3.28 3.12
C SER A 117 -4.65 -4.11 2.08
N CYS A 118 -4.16 -4.20 0.85
CA CYS A 118 -4.78 -4.92 -0.25
C CYS A 118 -4.62 -6.45 -0.10
N ASP A 119 -5.48 -7.19 -0.81
CA ASP A 119 -5.40 -8.66 -0.88
C ASP A 119 -4.13 -9.11 -1.62
N GLU A 120 -3.42 -10.07 -1.03
CA GLU A 120 -2.15 -10.57 -1.57
C GLU A 120 -2.26 -11.14 -2.99
N LYS A 121 -3.37 -11.83 -3.28
CA LYS A 121 -3.55 -12.45 -4.61
C LYS A 121 -3.72 -11.39 -5.69
N LEU A 122 -4.49 -10.34 -5.40
CA LEU A 122 -4.68 -9.22 -6.32
C LEU A 122 -3.35 -8.49 -6.57
N VAL A 123 -2.60 -8.20 -5.51
CA VAL A 123 -1.27 -7.58 -5.61
C VAL A 123 -0.34 -8.43 -6.47
N LYS A 124 -0.23 -9.74 -6.19
CA LYS A 124 0.61 -10.65 -6.96
C LYS A 124 0.23 -10.69 -8.45
N ILE A 125 -1.06 -10.78 -8.75
CA ILE A 125 -1.55 -10.81 -10.14
C ILE A 125 -1.15 -9.53 -10.87
N ALA A 126 -1.39 -8.36 -10.27
CA ALA A 126 -1.09 -7.07 -10.88
C ALA A 126 0.43 -6.90 -11.08
N LEU A 127 1.24 -7.08 -10.04
CA LEU A 127 2.68 -6.87 -10.10
C LEU A 127 3.39 -7.87 -11.02
N ASN A 128 2.91 -9.12 -11.07
CA ASN A 128 3.43 -10.11 -12.03
C ASN A 128 3.13 -9.72 -13.48
N ARG A 129 1.88 -9.31 -13.77
CA ARG A 129 1.48 -8.81 -15.10
C ARG A 129 2.29 -7.59 -15.53
N LEU A 130 2.59 -6.70 -14.59
CA LEU A 130 3.34 -5.46 -14.83
C LEU A 130 4.86 -5.67 -14.84
N GLY A 131 5.32 -6.90 -14.51
CA GLY A 131 6.73 -7.30 -14.60
C GLY A 131 7.62 -6.69 -13.50
N VAL A 132 7.06 -6.41 -12.32
CA VAL A 132 7.81 -5.82 -11.19
C VAL A 132 7.76 -6.67 -9.90
N LEU A 133 7.02 -7.78 -9.89
CA LEU A 133 6.88 -8.63 -8.69
C LEU A 133 8.24 -9.12 -8.15
N ASN A 134 9.17 -9.48 -9.03
CA ASN A 134 10.48 -10.03 -8.65
C ASN A 134 11.43 -9.00 -8.01
N ASN A 135 11.02 -7.73 -7.87
CA ASN A 135 11.78 -6.72 -7.14
C ASN A 135 11.51 -6.76 -5.62
N PHE A 136 10.62 -7.65 -5.16
CA PHE A 136 10.20 -7.75 -3.77
C PHE A 136 10.42 -9.16 -3.24
N GLU A 137 11.00 -9.25 -2.03
CA GLU A 137 11.26 -10.53 -1.34
C GLU A 137 9.99 -11.13 -0.75
N ASP A 138 9.05 -10.29 -0.26
CA ASP A 138 7.79 -10.75 0.35
C ASP A 138 6.69 -9.69 0.22
N ILE A 139 5.45 -10.14 0.44
CA ILE A 139 4.26 -9.30 0.55
C ILE A 139 3.63 -9.51 1.93
N ILE A 140 3.69 -8.47 2.74
CA ILE A 140 3.10 -8.40 4.07
C ILE A 140 1.77 -7.64 3.95
N THR A 141 0.66 -8.35 4.21
CA THR A 141 -0.67 -7.73 4.19
C THR A 141 -1.19 -7.49 5.61
N CYS A 142 -2.08 -6.51 5.76
CA CYS A 142 -2.78 -6.28 7.02
C CYS A 142 -3.47 -7.54 7.53
N SER A 143 -4.09 -8.33 6.65
CA SER A 143 -4.75 -9.59 6.99
C SER A 143 -3.77 -10.65 7.50
N LYS A 144 -2.56 -10.78 6.90
CA LYS A 144 -1.52 -11.72 7.39
C LYS A 144 -1.06 -11.38 8.81
N VAL A 145 -0.92 -10.11 9.12
CA VAL A 145 -0.41 -9.63 10.42
C VAL A 145 -1.54 -9.48 11.44
N ASN A 146 -2.79 -9.48 10.99
CA ASN A 146 -3.96 -9.12 11.78
C ASN A 146 -3.82 -7.74 12.45
N LYS A 147 -3.29 -6.78 11.70
CA LYS A 147 -3.07 -5.38 12.07
C LYS A 147 -3.30 -4.48 10.87
N SER A 148 -3.99 -3.36 11.06
CA SER A 148 -4.11 -2.31 10.07
C SER A 148 -2.89 -1.38 10.07
N LYS A 149 -2.74 -0.55 9.04
CA LYS A 149 -1.58 0.34 8.90
C LYS A 149 -1.56 1.50 9.91
N ASP A 150 -2.67 1.77 10.59
CA ASP A 150 -2.74 2.70 11.73
C ASP A 150 -2.16 2.11 13.02
N ASP A 151 -1.96 0.78 13.09
CA ASP A 151 -1.25 0.11 14.19
C ASP A 151 0.26 0.04 13.89
N PRO A 152 1.13 0.60 14.75
CA PRO A 152 2.58 0.52 14.61
C PRO A 152 3.13 -0.91 14.41
N ASN A 153 2.44 -1.91 14.98
CA ASN A 153 2.86 -3.31 14.89
C ASN A 153 2.83 -3.86 13.44
N PHE A 154 2.05 -3.24 12.54
CA PHE A 154 2.09 -3.60 11.13
C PHE A 154 3.48 -3.34 10.53
N TYR A 155 4.01 -2.13 10.69
CA TYR A 155 5.34 -1.77 10.18
C TYR A 155 6.46 -2.51 10.89
N LEU A 156 6.32 -2.76 12.20
CA LEU A 156 7.27 -3.58 12.95
C LEU A 156 7.31 -5.03 12.43
N ALA A 157 6.18 -5.59 12.02
CA ALA A 157 6.14 -6.91 11.36
C ALA A 157 6.88 -6.90 10.01
N CYS A 158 6.73 -5.84 9.20
CA CYS A 158 7.51 -5.68 7.98
C CYS A 158 9.02 -5.59 8.27
N ALA A 159 9.41 -4.84 9.29
CA ALA A 159 10.82 -4.73 9.73
C ALA A 159 11.40 -6.08 10.20
N GLN A 160 10.59 -6.91 10.87
CA GLN A 160 10.99 -8.27 11.27
C GLN A 160 11.28 -9.18 10.07
N VAL A 161 10.50 -9.08 9.00
CA VAL A 161 10.76 -9.83 7.75
C VAL A 161 12.09 -9.40 7.15
N LEU A 162 12.38 -8.12 7.11
CA LEU A 162 13.65 -7.56 6.65
C LEU A 162 14.82 -7.81 7.62
N LYS A 163 14.54 -8.23 8.87
CA LYS A 163 15.52 -8.41 9.95
C LYS A 163 16.35 -7.15 10.22
N GLN A 164 15.72 -6.00 10.15
CA GLN A 164 16.34 -4.69 10.30
C GLN A 164 15.60 -3.84 11.34
N ARG A 165 16.31 -2.83 11.87
CA ARG A 165 15.70 -1.83 12.76
C ARG A 165 14.92 -0.80 11.94
N PRO A 166 13.87 -0.19 12.50
CA PRO A 166 13.08 0.83 11.79
C PRO A 166 13.93 1.95 11.17
N GLU A 167 14.94 2.45 11.88
CA GLU A 167 15.80 3.54 11.43
C GLU A 167 16.71 3.19 10.22
N ASP A 168 16.85 1.91 9.92
CA ASP A 168 17.64 1.40 8.78
C ASP A 168 16.78 1.12 7.55
N ILE A 169 15.44 1.32 7.66
CA ILE A 169 14.47 1.03 6.60
C ILE A 169 13.84 2.31 6.09
N VAL A 170 13.62 2.37 4.76
CA VAL A 170 12.81 3.42 4.12
C VAL A 170 11.44 2.89 3.77
N VAL A 171 10.41 3.63 4.14
CA VAL A 171 9.02 3.37 3.77
C VAL A 171 8.61 4.32 2.65
N PHE A 172 8.08 3.79 1.56
CA PHE A 172 7.45 4.54 0.48
C PHE A 172 5.94 4.40 0.62
N GLU A 173 5.25 5.54 0.77
CA GLU A 173 3.83 5.58 1.15
C GLU A 173 3.17 6.85 0.60
N ASP A 174 1.87 6.82 0.28
CA ASP A 174 1.10 8.00 -0.18
C ASP A 174 0.17 8.57 0.89
N ALA A 175 -0.34 7.72 1.80
CA ALA A 175 -1.32 8.07 2.82
C ALA A 175 -0.69 8.74 4.05
N ASP A 176 -1.16 9.95 4.40
CA ASP A 176 -0.58 10.74 5.49
C ASP A 176 -0.65 10.05 6.85
N TYR A 177 -1.75 9.36 7.18
CA TYR A 177 -1.87 8.65 8.46
C TYR A 177 -0.87 7.49 8.58
N CYS A 178 -0.59 6.76 7.49
CA CYS A 178 0.42 5.71 7.43
C CYS A 178 1.83 6.27 7.63
N ILE A 179 2.11 7.39 6.96
CA ILE A 179 3.38 8.12 7.08
C ILE A 179 3.64 8.54 8.53
N ASP A 180 2.63 9.08 9.18
CA ASP A 180 2.73 9.54 10.58
C ASP A 180 3.00 8.38 11.54
N VAL A 181 2.34 7.23 11.34
CA VAL A 181 2.56 6.03 12.14
C VAL A 181 3.99 5.51 11.95
N ALA A 182 4.44 5.34 10.71
CA ALA A 182 5.79 4.83 10.43
C ALA A 182 6.89 5.76 10.97
N ARG A 183 6.75 7.08 10.82
CA ARG A 183 7.70 8.07 11.37
C ARG A 183 7.78 8.02 12.89
N LYS A 184 6.64 7.92 13.59
CA LYS A 184 6.59 7.87 15.08
C LYS A 184 7.39 6.70 15.66
N ILE A 185 7.56 5.63 14.93
CA ILE A 185 8.31 4.45 15.36
C ILE A 185 9.70 4.35 14.73
N GLY A 186 10.16 5.42 14.10
CA GLY A 186 11.56 5.60 13.71
C GLY A 186 11.92 5.25 12.26
N PHE A 187 10.96 4.90 11.40
CA PHE A 187 11.25 4.69 9.98
C PHE A 187 11.55 6.01 9.26
N LYS A 188 12.43 5.93 8.27
CA LYS A 188 12.56 6.98 7.26
C LYS A 188 11.40 6.84 6.28
N VAL A 189 10.64 7.91 6.04
CA VAL A 189 9.45 7.82 5.19
C VAL A 189 9.50 8.82 4.07
N ILE A 190 9.31 8.34 2.85
CA ILE A 190 9.19 9.12 1.63
C ILE A 190 7.73 9.10 1.20
N LYS A 191 7.09 10.28 1.19
CA LYS A 191 5.75 10.43 0.64
C LYS A 191 5.79 10.41 -0.87
N ILE A 192 5.06 9.47 -1.46
CA ILE A 192 4.94 9.34 -2.91
C ILE A 192 3.72 10.11 -3.40
N LYS A 193 3.95 10.93 -4.43
CA LYS A 193 2.91 11.54 -5.28
C LYS A 193 3.14 11.19 -6.75
N ASP A 194 4.39 11.19 -7.15
CA ASP A 194 4.87 10.84 -8.49
C ASP A 194 6.33 10.41 -8.37
N TRP A 195 6.68 9.24 -8.91
CA TRP A 195 8.04 8.72 -8.84
C TRP A 195 9.03 9.52 -9.68
N ARG A 196 8.55 10.27 -10.69
CA ARG A 196 9.38 11.15 -11.52
C ARG A 196 9.93 12.35 -10.76
N ASP A 197 9.26 12.74 -9.67
CA ASP A 197 9.67 13.86 -8.81
C ASP A 197 10.72 13.45 -7.77
N LEU A 198 10.98 12.14 -7.62
CA LEU A 198 12.02 11.62 -6.72
C LEU A 198 13.39 11.94 -7.29
N ASN A 199 14.09 12.82 -6.59
CA ASN A 199 15.49 13.16 -6.84
C ASN A 199 16.34 12.88 -5.60
N GLU A 200 17.65 12.86 -5.77
CA GLU A 200 18.60 12.60 -4.67
C GLU A 200 18.39 13.49 -3.44
N LYS A 201 17.91 14.74 -3.63
CA LYS A 201 17.64 15.65 -2.50
C LYS A 201 16.45 15.22 -1.67
N CYS A 202 15.40 14.67 -2.31
CA CYS A 202 14.22 14.16 -1.61
C CYS A 202 14.61 12.96 -0.74
N ILE A 203 15.43 12.06 -1.28
CA ILE A 203 15.90 10.86 -0.60
C ILE A 203 16.88 11.21 0.51
N ASN A 204 17.81 12.15 0.28
CA ASN A 204 18.84 12.58 1.24
C ASN A 204 18.26 13.39 2.42
N ASN A 205 17.06 13.97 2.29
CA ASN A 205 16.42 14.77 3.35
C ASN A 205 15.43 13.96 4.22
N CYS A 206 15.20 12.68 3.94
CA CYS A 206 14.28 11.82 4.70
C CYS A 206 14.86 11.30 6.02
N GLY A 207 15.60 12.09 6.75
CA GLY A 207 16.17 11.71 8.05
C GLY A 207 16.53 12.90 8.94
N LYS A 208 16.04 14.09 8.58
CA LYS A 208 16.24 15.29 9.41
C LYS A 208 14.95 15.76 10.04
#